data_b30f2db632e36fe871c2227efaa534ea
#
_entry.id   b30f2db632e36fe871c2227efaa534ea
#
_cell.length_a   1.000
_cell.length_b   1.000
_cell.length_c   1.000
_cell.angle_alpha   90.00
_cell.angle_beta   90.00
_cell.angle_gamma   90.00
#
_symmetry.space_group_name_H-M   'P 1'
#
loop_
_entity.id
_entity.type
_entity.pdbx_description
1 polymer ?
#
loop_
_entity_poly.entity_id
_entity_poly.type
_entity_poly.pdbx_seq_one_letter_code
_entity_poly.pdbx_strand_id
1 'polypeptide(L)'
;MIKASAVMNKTLCALAISLAMHSGSVFAKTFTEKDFVSQPLGHGVYELAWDKGQQALYAASAPSFDKDKTDGLVFKLAAQSLQIDAKIPMERRTFAVALDEENHILYLGNALEGSVTLLDTRTDKAIKTLQLSDNSDPEKRAHVREVVLDKKHQRLYVSGIGRKDKGLLWVVDTQKQELAQTLQKLEPVGFAVDEAGDRVYVVSGSGELITLDGKTSQLLNRVKVDPADPEHYFLNIALNTARGVGYIADTNTKDVLVVQLDSGKLLHRVPTPNSVAVLYNPAREEVYVTHRNDRQISVIDATSNRLKHTIKTTAMPNSLALSADASTLYASVKQGEKANQADYVLKIDLTKF
;
A
#
# COMPACT_ATOMS: atom_id res chain seq x y z
N MET A 1 -16.09 30.53 89.82
CA MET A 1 -16.92 29.62 89.06
C MET A 1 -16.65 29.88 87.56
N ILE A 2 -15.73 29.16 86.99
CA ILE A 2 -15.47 29.26 85.58
C ILE A 2 -15.31 27.82 85.05
N LYS A 3 -16.21 27.39 84.12
CA LYS A 3 -16.20 26.10 83.46
C LYS A 3 -15.26 26.17 82.26
N ALA A 4 -14.25 25.31 82.23
CA ALA A 4 -13.44 25.09 81.06
C ALA A 4 -14.12 24.13 80.09
N SER A 5 -14.21 24.52 78.84
CA SER A 5 -14.75 23.71 77.74
C SER A 5 -13.55 23.15 76.97
N ALA A 6 -13.50 21.85 76.91
CA ALA A 6 -12.46 21.15 76.15
C ALA A 6 -12.84 21.11 74.67
N VAL A 7 -11.93 21.60 73.77
CA VAL A 7 -12.07 21.49 72.32
C VAL A 7 -11.26 20.26 71.88
N MET A 8 -11.95 19.31 71.32
CA MET A 8 -11.37 18.06 70.81
C MET A 8 -10.96 18.26 69.35
N ASN A 9 -9.66 18.34 69.06
CA ASN A 9 -9.11 18.40 67.73
C ASN A 9 -9.21 17.03 67.08
N LYS A 10 -10.01 16.93 66.03
CA LYS A 10 -10.00 15.75 65.10
C LYS A 10 -8.99 15.98 64.02
N THR A 11 -7.85 15.30 64.11
CA THR A 11 -6.85 15.22 63.02
C THR A 11 -7.38 14.25 61.97
N LEU A 12 -7.76 14.75 60.77
CA LEU A 12 -8.03 13.94 59.61
C LEU A 12 -6.67 13.57 58.98
N CYS A 13 -6.30 12.28 59.04
CA CYS A 13 -5.25 11.74 58.21
C CYS A 13 -5.80 11.53 56.79
N ALA A 14 -5.45 12.39 55.85
CA ALA A 14 -5.67 12.18 54.42
C ALA A 14 -4.60 11.23 53.89
N LEU A 15 -4.98 9.98 53.61
CA LEU A 15 -4.13 9.02 52.92
C LEU A 15 -4.09 9.38 51.42
N ALA A 16 -3.05 10.06 50.97
CA ALA A 16 -2.81 10.29 49.56
C ALA A 16 -2.28 8.99 48.93
N ILE A 17 -3.14 8.25 48.24
CA ILE A 17 -2.74 7.14 47.36
C ILE A 17 -2.20 7.76 46.08
N SER A 18 -0.88 7.90 46.00
CA SER A 18 -0.19 8.24 44.75
C SER A 18 -0.24 7.01 43.82
N LEU A 19 -1.19 6.99 42.87
CA LEU A 19 -1.13 6.08 41.72
C LEU A 19 0.07 6.51 40.87
N ALA A 20 1.20 5.86 41.07
CA ALA A 20 2.33 5.93 40.14
C ALA A 20 1.90 5.23 38.85
N MET A 21 1.40 6.01 37.86
CA MET A 21 1.31 5.54 36.48
C MET A 21 2.72 5.30 35.98
N HIS A 22 3.17 4.04 36.04
CA HIS A 22 4.34 3.60 35.31
C HIS A 22 3.96 3.65 33.84
N SER A 23 4.19 4.77 33.18
CA SER A 23 4.28 4.84 31.72
C SER A 23 5.57 4.10 31.32
N GLY A 24 5.47 2.77 31.29
CA GLY A 24 6.52 1.96 30.66
C GLY A 24 6.63 2.43 29.21
N SER A 25 7.71 3.11 28.87
CA SER A 25 8.06 3.35 27.47
C SER A 25 8.29 1.98 26.83
N VAL A 26 7.26 1.48 26.14
CA VAL A 26 7.40 0.30 25.31
C VAL A 26 8.29 0.73 24.15
N PHE A 27 9.60 0.40 24.27
CA PHE A 27 10.51 0.61 23.15
C PHE A 27 10.06 -0.29 21.99
N ALA A 28 9.96 0.29 20.79
CA ALA A 28 9.64 -0.45 19.58
C ALA A 28 10.63 -1.61 19.38
N LYS A 29 10.12 -2.84 19.33
CA LYS A 29 10.96 -4.04 19.11
C LYS A 29 11.46 -4.04 17.68
N THR A 30 12.73 -4.33 17.48
CA THR A 30 13.34 -4.48 16.16
C THR A 30 13.52 -5.94 15.82
N PHE A 31 13.02 -6.34 14.65
CA PHE A 31 13.26 -7.62 14.01
C PHE A 31 14.20 -7.43 12.82
N THR A 32 14.74 -8.53 12.32
CA THR A 32 15.54 -8.55 11.10
C THR A 32 14.92 -9.55 10.12
N GLU A 33 15.24 -9.45 8.84
CA GLU A 33 14.76 -10.41 7.84
C GLU A 33 15.17 -11.86 8.15
N LYS A 34 16.25 -12.06 8.93
CA LYS A 34 16.70 -13.41 9.37
C LYS A 34 15.72 -14.10 10.30
N ASP A 35 14.81 -13.35 10.91
CA ASP A 35 13.74 -13.90 11.77
C ASP A 35 12.58 -14.50 10.94
N PHE A 36 12.63 -14.37 9.60
CA PHE A 36 11.57 -14.69 8.67
C PHE A 36 12.08 -15.51 7.47
N VAL A 37 11.16 -15.97 6.63
CA VAL A 37 11.48 -16.75 5.44
C VAL A 37 11.60 -15.83 4.22
N SER A 38 12.62 -16.02 3.40
CA SER A 38 12.79 -15.29 2.15
C SER A 38 13.01 -16.22 0.96
N GLN A 39 12.57 -15.82 -0.23
CA GLN A 39 12.74 -16.54 -1.48
C GLN A 39 13.29 -15.60 -2.55
N PRO A 40 14.53 -15.81 -3.02
CA PRO A 40 15.06 -15.12 -4.19
C PRO A 40 14.26 -15.44 -5.44
N LEU A 41 14.00 -14.44 -6.29
CA LEU A 41 13.23 -14.59 -7.52
C LEU A 41 14.03 -14.24 -8.77
N GLY A 42 14.38 -12.99 -8.93
CA GLY A 42 15.06 -12.42 -10.10
C GLY A 42 15.18 -10.91 -9.93
N HIS A 43 15.46 -10.19 -10.99
CA HIS A 43 15.53 -8.73 -10.95
C HIS A 43 14.16 -8.11 -11.27
N GLY A 44 13.92 -6.90 -10.75
CA GLY A 44 12.76 -6.10 -11.09
C GLY A 44 11.44 -6.56 -10.46
N VAL A 45 11.48 -7.20 -9.30
CA VAL A 45 10.25 -7.59 -8.57
C VAL A 45 9.60 -6.35 -7.96
N TYR A 46 8.31 -6.15 -8.26
CA TYR A 46 7.55 -4.98 -7.81
C TYR A 46 6.38 -5.35 -6.94
N GLU A 47 5.17 -5.48 -7.49
CA GLU A 47 3.97 -5.67 -6.67
C GLU A 47 3.61 -7.14 -6.46
N LEU A 48 2.86 -7.37 -5.40
CA LEU A 48 2.46 -8.68 -4.93
C LEU A 48 0.93 -8.76 -4.85
N ALA A 49 0.36 -9.92 -5.23
CA ALA A 49 -1.03 -10.24 -4.98
C ALA A 49 -1.15 -11.63 -4.36
N TRP A 50 -1.94 -11.75 -3.30
CA TRP A 50 -2.18 -13.00 -2.62
C TRP A 50 -3.53 -13.61 -3.05
N ASP A 51 -3.51 -14.87 -3.51
CA ASP A 51 -4.66 -15.64 -3.97
C ASP A 51 -5.04 -16.67 -2.89
N LYS A 52 -6.18 -16.45 -2.25
CA LYS A 52 -6.70 -17.34 -1.23
C LYS A 52 -7.13 -18.69 -1.83
N GLY A 53 -7.79 -18.66 -2.99
CA GLY A 53 -8.34 -19.86 -3.62
C GLY A 53 -7.27 -20.84 -4.03
N GLN A 54 -6.14 -20.35 -4.53
CA GLN A 54 -5.01 -21.19 -4.96
C GLN A 54 -3.90 -21.31 -3.91
N GLN A 55 -4.00 -20.62 -2.77
CA GLN A 55 -2.93 -20.52 -1.77
C GLN A 55 -1.61 -20.11 -2.42
N ALA A 56 -1.67 -19.15 -3.35
CA ALA A 56 -0.56 -18.68 -4.14
C ALA A 56 -0.27 -17.19 -3.91
N LEU A 57 0.98 -16.82 -4.07
CA LEU A 57 1.42 -15.43 -4.12
C LEU A 57 1.94 -15.13 -5.53
N TYR A 58 1.35 -14.15 -6.19
CA TYR A 58 1.84 -13.65 -7.46
C TYR A 58 2.76 -12.45 -7.24
N ALA A 59 3.90 -12.44 -7.92
CA ALA A 59 4.85 -11.33 -7.87
C ALA A 59 5.13 -10.84 -9.30
N ALA A 60 4.76 -9.60 -9.58
CA ALA A 60 5.04 -8.96 -10.87
C ALA A 60 6.50 -8.54 -10.97
N SER A 61 7.10 -8.73 -12.14
CA SER A 61 8.49 -8.38 -12.39
C SER A 61 8.67 -7.69 -13.74
N ALA A 62 9.33 -6.53 -13.71
CA ALA A 62 9.87 -5.82 -14.86
C ALA A 62 11.41 -5.86 -14.77
N PRO A 63 12.05 -6.86 -15.36
CA PRO A 63 13.49 -7.09 -15.19
C PRO A 63 14.37 -5.96 -15.70
N SER A 64 13.89 -5.20 -16.68
CA SER A 64 14.60 -4.07 -17.27
C SER A 64 13.65 -2.94 -17.65
N PHE A 65 14.10 -1.70 -17.49
CA PHE A 65 13.46 -0.50 -18.05
C PHE A 65 14.19 0.03 -19.28
N ASP A 66 15.11 -0.74 -19.83
CA ASP A 66 15.71 -0.45 -21.13
C ASP A 66 14.62 -0.48 -22.21
N LYS A 67 14.59 0.58 -23.06
CA LYS A 67 13.55 0.74 -24.10
C LYS A 67 13.45 -0.43 -25.08
N ASP A 68 14.57 -1.14 -25.28
CA ASP A 68 14.68 -2.25 -26.23
C ASP A 68 14.34 -3.62 -25.58
N LYS A 69 14.00 -3.65 -24.29
CA LYS A 69 13.64 -4.86 -23.54
C LYS A 69 12.26 -4.67 -22.90
N THR A 70 11.23 -5.18 -23.55
CA THR A 70 9.84 -4.98 -23.13
C THR A 70 9.27 -6.14 -22.34
N ASP A 71 9.96 -7.26 -22.24
CA ASP A 71 9.52 -8.47 -21.56
C ASP A 71 9.37 -8.26 -20.05
N GLY A 72 8.35 -8.91 -19.52
CA GLY A 72 8.06 -9.00 -18.11
C GLY A 72 7.98 -10.44 -17.64
N LEU A 73 7.76 -10.62 -16.36
CA LEU A 73 7.63 -11.92 -15.73
C LEU A 73 6.64 -11.84 -14.57
N VAL A 74 5.85 -12.88 -14.39
CA VAL A 74 5.08 -13.10 -13.16
C VAL A 74 5.58 -14.37 -12.50
N PHE A 75 6.00 -14.27 -11.25
CA PHE A 75 6.29 -15.44 -10.42
C PHE A 75 5.02 -15.86 -9.71
N LYS A 76 4.71 -17.15 -9.75
CA LYS A 76 3.69 -17.79 -8.92
C LYS A 76 4.39 -18.61 -7.87
N LEU A 77 4.11 -18.33 -6.60
CA LEU A 77 4.75 -18.98 -5.47
C LEU A 77 3.70 -19.65 -4.59
N ALA A 78 4.02 -20.83 -4.08
CA ALA A 78 3.25 -21.43 -2.98
C ALA A 78 3.32 -20.51 -1.76
N ALA A 79 2.19 -19.99 -1.30
CA ALA A 79 2.16 -18.93 -0.27
C ALA A 79 2.77 -19.38 1.07
N GLN A 80 2.67 -20.66 1.41
CA GLN A 80 3.22 -21.18 2.67
C GLN A 80 4.74 -21.33 2.67
N SER A 81 5.32 -21.92 1.62
CA SER A 81 6.75 -22.24 1.53
C SER A 81 7.56 -21.17 0.78
N LEU A 82 6.90 -20.30 0.01
CA LEU A 82 7.49 -19.41 -1.01
C LEU A 82 8.20 -20.17 -2.15
N GLN A 83 8.01 -21.47 -2.29
CA GLN A 83 8.54 -22.22 -3.43
C GLN A 83 7.96 -21.64 -4.72
N ILE A 84 8.80 -21.50 -5.74
CA ILE A 84 8.36 -21.03 -7.07
C ILE A 84 7.65 -22.18 -7.77
N ASP A 85 6.34 -22.07 -7.97
CA ASP A 85 5.54 -23.04 -8.69
C ASP A 85 5.57 -22.79 -10.18
N ALA A 86 5.57 -21.51 -10.61
CA ALA A 86 5.68 -21.14 -12.02
C ALA A 86 6.43 -19.82 -12.24
N LYS A 87 7.05 -19.71 -13.41
CA LYS A 87 7.58 -18.47 -13.98
C LYS A 87 6.82 -18.20 -15.27
N ILE A 88 5.95 -17.22 -15.26
CA ILE A 88 5.04 -16.93 -16.38
C ILE A 88 5.62 -15.78 -17.20
N PRO A 89 6.16 -16.03 -18.39
CA PRO A 89 6.71 -14.98 -19.23
C PRO A 89 5.60 -14.09 -19.77
N MET A 90 5.84 -12.78 -19.77
CA MET A 90 4.93 -11.76 -20.25
C MET A 90 5.59 -10.94 -21.36
N GLU A 91 4.81 -10.55 -22.36
CA GLU A 91 5.29 -9.74 -23.49
C GLU A 91 5.60 -8.28 -23.09
N ARG A 92 5.11 -7.85 -21.91
CA ARG A 92 5.23 -6.48 -21.42
C ARG A 92 5.72 -6.47 -19.97
N ARG A 93 6.34 -5.37 -19.56
CA ARG A 93 6.90 -5.16 -18.22
C ARG A 93 5.80 -5.13 -17.17
N THR A 94 5.62 -6.20 -16.43
CA THR A 94 4.62 -6.28 -15.37
C THR A 94 5.13 -5.56 -14.11
N PHE A 95 4.35 -4.60 -13.63
CA PHE A 95 4.74 -3.74 -12.51
C PHE A 95 3.70 -3.77 -11.38
N ALA A 96 2.48 -3.37 -11.67
CA ALA A 96 1.37 -3.31 -10.74
C ALA A 96 0.46 -4.53 -10.89
N VAL A 97 -0.21 -4.94 -9.80
CA VAL A 97 -1.12 -6.10 -9.81
C VAL A 97 -2.40 -5.84 -9.04
N ALA A 98 -3.52 -6.34 -9.57
CA ALA A 98 -4.78 -6.49 -8.86
C ALA A 98 -5.39 -7.85 -9.18
N LEU A 99 -5.88 -8.56 -8.15
CA LEU A 99 -6.43 -9.89 -8.31
C LEU A 99 -7.95 -9.89 -8.16
N ASP A 100 -8.63 -10.46 -9.14
CA ASP A 100 -10.02 -10.87 -9.09
C ASP A 100 -10.07 -12.38 -8.87
N GLU A 101 -10.12 -12.81 -7.60
CA GLU A 101 -10.16 -14.24 -7.26
C GLU A 101 -11.41 -14.94 -7.78
N GLU A 102 -12.56 -14.27 -7.79
CA GLU A 102 -13.84 -14.86 -8.17
C GLU A 102 -13.87 -15.18 -9.66
N ASN A 103 -13.30 -14.29 -10.48
CA ASN A 103 -13.21 -14.47 -11.93
C ASN A 103 -11.89 -15.12 -12.37
N HIS A 104 -10.97 -15.42 -11.43
CA HIS A 104 -9.65 -15.97 -11.70
C HIS A 104 -8.80 -15.13 -12.66
N ILE A 105 -8.85 -13.80 -12.50
CA ILE A 105 -8.12 -12.86 -13.35
C ILE A 105 -7.13 -12.08 -12.50
N LEU A 106 -5.86 -12.14 -12.89
CA LEU A 106 -4.83 -11.23 -12.40
C LEU A 106 -4.64 -10.10 -13.43
N TYR A 107 -4.96 -8.88 -13.03
CA TYR A 107 -4.71 -7.68 -13.81
C TYR A 107 -3.27 -7.23 -13.60
N LEU A 108 -2.53 -7.09 -14.67
CA LEU A 108 -1.11 -6.73 -14.68
C LEU A 108 -0.95 -5.35 -15.32
N GLY A 109 -0.58 -4.36 -14.53
CA GLY A 109 -0.21 -3.04 -15.03
C GLY A 109 1.15 -3.10 -15.72
N ASN A 110 1.18 -2.79 -17.02
CA ASN A 110 2.41 -2.78 -17.80
C ASN A 110 3.01 -1.38 -17.79
N ALA A 111 4.13 -1.21 -17.09
CA ALA A 111 4.71 0.09 -16.75
C ALA A 111 4.87 1.04 -17.95
N LEU A 112 5.95 0.88 -18.73
CA LEU A 112 6.26 1.83 -19.81
C LEU A 112 5.34 1.68 -21.03
N GLU A 113 4.68 0.54 -21.17
CA GLU A 113 3.78 0.25 -22.29
C GLU A 113 2.41 0.94 -22.14
N GLY A 114 2.07 1.42 -20.93
CA GLY A 114 0.82 2.13 -20.66
C GLY A 114 -0.42 1.28 -20.95
N SER A 115 -0.42 0.04 -20.48
CA SER A 115 -1.44 -0.95 -20.78
C SER A 115 -1.71 -1.85 -19.58
N VAL A 116 -2.78 -2.65 -19.64
CA VAL A 116 -3.10 -3.68 -18.66
C VAL A 116 -3.24 -5.01 -19.37
N THR A 117 -2.53 -6.04 -18.88
CA THR A 117 -2.70 -7.42 -19.35
C THR A 117 -3.54 -8.21 -18.34
N LEU A 118 -4.50 -8.97 -18.84
CA LEU A 118 -5.32 -9.89 -18.08
C LEU A 118 -4.71 -11.28 -18.18
N LEU A 119 -4.42 -11.90 -17.01
CA LEU A 119 -3.88 -13.26 -16.91
C LEU A 119 -4.92 -14.15 -16.23
N ASP A 120 -5.25 -15.30 -16.84
CA ASP A 120 -6.08 -16.33 -16.20
C ASP A 120 -5.22 -17.11 -15.20
N THR A 121 -5.55 -17.02 -13.91
CA THR A 121 -4.76 -17.64 -12.82
C THR A 121 -4.92 -19.14 -12.72
N ARG A 122 -5.88 -19.76 -13.42
CA ARG A 122 -6.06 -21.22 -13.49
C ARG A 122 -5.16 -21.86 -14.54
N THR A 123 -4.92 -21.14 -15.64
CA THR A 123 -4.15 -21.65 -16.78
C THR A 123 -2.77 -21.03 -16.87
N ASP A 124 -2.51 -19.97 -16.10
CA ASP A 124 -1.29 -19.17 -16.12
C ASP A 124 -1.00 -18.57 -17.52
N LYS A 125 -2.07 -18.20 -18.27
CA LYS A 125 -1.96 -17.64 -19.62
C LYS A 125 -2.57 -16.26 -19.73
N ALA A 126 -1.93 -15.39 -20.49
CA ALA A 126 -2.48 -14.10 -20.85
C ALA A 126 -3.76 -14.28 -21.70
N ILE A 127 -4.83 -13.60 -21.33
CA ILE A 127 -6.11 -13.62 -22.05
C ILE A 127 -6.15 -12.47 -23.06
N LYS A 128 -5.81 -11.26 -22.60
CA LYS A 128 -5.98 -10.02 -23.35
C LYS A 128 -5.05 -8.94 -22.81
N THR A 129 -4.62 -8.04 -23.69
CA THR A 129 -3.94 -6.81 -23.29
C THR A 129 -4.76 -5.61 -23.75
N LEU A 130 -5.09 -4.72 -22.82
CA LEU A 130 -5.77 -3.47 -23.06
C LEU A 130 -4.74 -2.34 -23.18
N GLN A 131 -4.58 -1.76 -24.37
CA GLN A 131 -3.76 -0.56 -24.56
C GLN A 131 -4.55 0.66 -24.08
N LEU A 132 -4.02 1.39 -23.09
CA LEU A 132 -4.66 2.55 -22.47
C LEU A 132 -3.99 3.86 -22.88
N SER A 133 -2.66 3.87 -22.93
CA SER A 133 -1.87 5.04 -23.35
C SER A 133 -1.79 5.14 -24.87
N ASP A 134 -1.87 6.37 -25.38
CA ASP A 134 -1.52 6.65 -26.78
C ASP A 134 0.01 6.65 -26.93
N ASN A 135 0.56 5.55 -27.43
CA ASN A 135 1.99 5.37 -27.60
C ASN A 135 2.52 5.90 -28.94
N SER A 136 1.65 6.37 -29.82
CA SER A 136 2.04 6.96 -31.11
C SER A 136 2.65 8.35 -30.94
N ASP A 137 2.31 9.06 -29.86
CA ASP A 137 2.80 10.40 -29.52
C ASP A 137 3.59 10.35 -28.18
N PRO A 138 4.92 10.56 -28.20
CA PRO A 138 5.73 10.57 -26.99
C PRO A 138 5.24 11.53 -25.90
N GLU A 139 4.64 12.68 -26.29
CA GLU A 139 4.11 13.68 -25.35
C GLU A 139 2.80 13.20 -24.65
N LYS A 140 2.09 12.25 -25.26
CA LYS A 140 0.86 11.66 -24.71
C LYS A 140 1.08 10.33 -24.01
N ARG A 141 2.27 9.76 -24.12
CA ARG A 141 2.59 8.48 -23.50
C ARG A 141 2.51 8.60 -21.98
N ALA A 142 1.75 7.70 -21.37
CA ALA A 142 1.65 7.57 -19.92
C ALA A 142 2.07 6.16 -19.48
N HIS A 143 2.68 6.07 -18.30
CA HIS A 143 3.15 4.83 -17.71
C HIS A 143 2.14 4.34 -16.66
N VAL A 144 1.85 3.04 -16.63
CA VAL A 144 1.05 2.48 -15.55
C VAL A 144 1.92 2.35 -14.29
N ARG A 145 1.43 2.94 -13.18
CA ARG A 145 2.10 2.82 -11.89
C ARG A 145 1.31 1.97 -10.89
N GLU A 146 -0.02 2.06 -10.91
CA GLU A 146 -0.90 1.39 -9.94
C GLU A 146 -2.12 0.84 -10.65
N VAL A 147 -2.64 -0.30 -10.18
CA VAL A 147 -3.93 -0.84 -10.56
C VAL A 147 -4.67 -1.29 -9.30
N VAL A 148 -5.95 -0.91 -9.18
CA VAL A 148 -6.80 -1.30 -8.05
C VAL A 148 -8.18 -1.71 -8.55
N LEU A 149 -8.65 -2.87 -8.08
CA LEU A 149 -9.92 -3.44 -8.46
C LEU A 149 -11.04 -3.00 -7.50
N ASP A 150 -12.13 -2.51 -8.05
CA ASP A 150 -13.42 -2.35 -7.40
C ASP A 150 -14.33 -3.48 -7.90
N LYS A 151 -14.41 -4.55 -7.13
CA LYS A 151 -15.22 -5.73 -7.48
C LYS A 151 -16.70 -5.42 -7.50
N LYS A 152 -17.18 -4.61 -6.55
CA LYS A 152 -18.57 -4.26 -6.40
C LYS A 152 -19.13 -3.56 -7.64
N HIS A 153 -18.36 -2.65 -8.23
CA HIS A 153 -18.79 -1.88 -9.40
C HIS A 153 -18.16 -2.38 -10.69
N GLN A 154 -17.40 -3.49 -10.64
CA GLN A 154 -16.76 -4.13 -11.80
C GLN A 154 -15.87 -3.17 -12.58
N ARG A 155 -15.00 -2.46 -11.83
CA ARG A 155 -14.08 -1.46 -12.36
C ARG A 155 -12.65 -1.73 -11.92
N LEU A 156 -11.74 -1.50 -12.86
CA LEU A 156 -10.32 -1.44 -12.56
C LEU A 156 -9.88 0.01 -12.74
N TYR A 157 -9.35 0.60 -11.68
CA TYR A 157 -8.73 1.92 -11.70
C TYR A 157 -7.25 1.76 -11.99
N VAL A 158 -6.74 2.55 -12.95
CA VAL A 158 -5.36 2.45 -13.45
C VAL A 158 -4.73 3.83 -13.50
N SER A 159 -3.62 4.03 -12.81
CA SER A 159 -2.89 5.30 -12.89
C SER A 159 -2.02 5.39 -14.14
N GLY A 160 -2.14 6.48 -14.87
CA GLY A 160 -1.28 6.83 -15.99
C GLY A 160 -0.41 8.04 -15.64
N ILE A 161 0.83 7.80 -15.24
CA ILE A 161 1.79 8.83 -14.82
C ILE A 161 2.81 9.17 -15.91
N GLY A 162 3.68 10.16 -15.64
CA GLY A 162 4.80 10.51 -16.52
C GLY A 162 4.46 11.51 -17.63
N ARG A 163 3.25 12.03 -17.67
CA ARG A 163 2.81 13.06 -18.62
C ARG A 163 2.99 14.45 -18.05
N LYS A 164 3.29 15.41 -18.95
CA LYS A 164 3.40 16.84 -18.59
C LYS A 164 2.07 17.44 -18.11
N ASP A 165 0.93 16.85 -18.50
CA ASP A 165 -0.42 17.33 -18.19
C ASP A 165 -1.02 16.74 -16.91
N LYS A 166 -0.16 16.34 -15.97
CA LYS A 166 -0.55 15.82 -14.65
C LYS A 166 -1.19 14.42 -14.66
N GLY A 167 -0.88 13.61 -15.67
CA GLY A 167 -1.27 12.22 -15.73
C GLY A 167 -2.78 11.98 -15.94
N LEU A 168 -3.12 10.72 -16.01
CA LEU A 168 -4.46 10.22 -16.32
C LEU A 168 -4.89 9.18 -15.27
N LEU A 169 -6.19 9.11 -15.00
CA LEU A 169 -6.80 7.96 -14.36
C LEU A 169 -7.70 7.27 -15.37
N TRP A 170 -7.33 6.06 -15.76
CA TRP A 170 -8.18 5.21 -16.58
C TRP A 170 -9.10 4.36 -15.71
N VAL A 171 -10.35 4.23 -16.14
CA VAL A 171 -11.35 3.34 -15.55
C VAL A 171 -11.70 2.29 -16.58
N VAL A 172 -11.36 1.05 -16.30
CA VAL A 172 -11.65 -0.10 -17.17
C VAL A 172 -12.90 -0.81 -16.64
N ASP A 173 -13.85 -1.11 -17.52
CA ASP A 173 -14.97 -2.01 -17.24
C ASP A 173 -14.44 -3.45 -17.28
N THR A 174 -14.48 -4.14 -16.15
CA THR A 174 -13.89 -5.49 -16.03
C THR A 174 -14.75 -6.58 -16.66
N GLN A 175 -16.07 -6.37 -16.80
CA GLN A 175 -16.94 -7.32 -17.50
C GLN A 175 -16.76 -7.24 -19.01
N LYS A 176 -16.77 -6.02 -19.55
CA LYS A 176 -16.59 -5.81 -20.98
C LYS A 176 -15.12 -5.90 -21.40
N GLN A 177 -14.20 -5.81 -20.44
CA GLN A 177 -12.77 -5.76 -20.66
C GLN A 177 -12.37 -4.66 -21.65
N GLU A 178 -12.85 -3.45 -21.42
CA GLU A 178 -12.59 -2.27 -22.26
C GLU A 178 -12.40 -1.00 -21.41
N LEU A 179 -11.76 0.00 -21.98
CA LEU A 179 -11.64 1.32 -21.36
C LEU A 179 -13.02 1.99 -21.33
N ALA A 180 -13.56 2.24 -20.14
CA ALA A 180 -14.86 2.87 -19.95
C ALA A 180 -14.75 4.39 -19.83
N GLN A 181 -13.70 4.90 -19.16
CA GLN A 181 -13.55 6.32 -18.89
C GLN A 181 -12.08 6.72 -18.71
N THR A 182 -11.77 7.96 -19.05
CA THR A 182 -10.47 8.58 -18.75
C THR A 182 -10.68 9.90 -18.02
N LEU A 183 -10.16 10.00 -16.81
CA LEU A 183 -10.15 11.22 -16.00
C LEU A 183 -8.79 11.90 -16.13
N GLN A 184 -8.79 13.23 -16.28
CA GLN A 184 -7.59 14.02 -16.52
C GLN A 184 -7.28 14.96 -15.35
N LYS A 185 -6.04 15.43 -15.27
CA LYS A 185 -5.58 16.47 -14.32
C LYS A 185 -5.69 16.07 -12.84
N LEU A 186 -5.57 14.78 -12.53
CA LEU A 186 -5.63 14.27 -11.16
C LEU A 186 -4.26 13.99 -10.55
N GLU A 187 -3.20 13.88 -11.36
CA GLU A 187 -1.87 13.40 -10.93
C GLU A 187 -1.94 12.09 -10.10
N PRO A 188 -2.70 11.11 -10.56
CA PRO A 188 -3.02 9.95 -9.74
C PRO A 188 -1.79 9.08 -9.57
N VAL A 189 -1.42 8.74 -8.33
CA VAL A 189 -0.28 7.90 -8.04
C VAL A 189 -0.70 6.60 -7.37
N GLY A 190 -1.41 6.67 -6.26
CA GLY A 190 -1.93 5.51 -5.55
C GLY A 190 -3.43 5.62 -5.28
N PHE A 191 -4.08 4.47 -5.06
CA PHE A 191 -5.52 4.39 -4.85
C PHE A 191 -5.88 3.43 -3.74
N ALA A 192 -7.08 3.60 -3.19
CA ALA A 192 -7.74 2.58 -2.41
C ALA A 192 -9.26 2.66 -2.61
N VAL A 193 -9.93 1.50 -2.59
CA VAL A 193 -11.37 1.40 -2.79
C VAL A 193 -12.05 1.06 -1.47
N ASP A 194 -13.07 1.82 -1.13
CA ASP A 194 -14.06 1.52 -0.10
C ASP A 194 -15.35 1.06 -0.79
N GLU A 195 -15.45 -0.23 -1.03
CA GLU A 195 -16.64 -0.83 -1.67
C GLU A 195 -17.91 -0.66 -0.83
N ALA A 196 -17.79 -0.66 0.51
CA ALA A 196 -18.92 -0.50 1.41
C ALA A 196 -19.48 0.93 1.36
N GLY A 197 -18.59 1.92 1.32
CA GLY A 197 -18.95 3.34 1.26
C GLY A 197 -19.16 3.87 -0.16
N ASP A 198 -19.01 3.05 -1.22
CA ASP A 198 -19.05 3.47 -2.63
C ASP A 198 -18.07 4.63 -2.92
N ARG A 199 -16.80 4.50 -2.46
CA ARG A 199 -15.78 5.54 -2.63
C ARG A 199 -14.48 4.98 -3.18
N VAL A 200 -13.81 5.80 -4.01
CA VAL A 200 -12.44 5.55 -4.42
C VAL A 200 -11.61 6.74 -3.97
N TYR A 201 -10.58 6.45 -3.20
CA TYR A 201 -9.64 7.46 -2.71
C TYR A 201 -8.37 7.41 -3.56
N VAL A 202 -8.00 8.55 -4.12
CA VAL A 202 -6.82 8.73 -4.97
C VAL A 202 -5.87 9.67 -4.27
N VAL A 203 -4.62 9.30 -4.15
CA VAL A 203 -3.56 10.20 -3.68
C VAL A 203 -2.71 10.65 -4.84
N SER A 204 -2.33 11.93 -4.82
CA SER A 204 -1.65 12.57 -5.95
C SER A 204 -0.18 12.89 -5.66
N GLY A 205 0.61 13.01 -6.73
CA GLY A 205 1.99 13.49 -6.66
C GLY A 205 2.12 14.94 -6.17
N SER A 206 1.02 15.68 -6.13
CA SER A 206 0.98 17.05 -5.60
C SER A 206 0.45 17.15 -4.17
N GLY A 207 0.34 16.06 -3.42
CA GLY A 207 -0.07 16.07 -2.01
C GLY A 207 -1.56 16.26 -1.78
N GLU A 208 -2.40 15.76 -2.68
CA GLU A 208 -3.85 15.86 -2.58
C GLU A 208 -4.49 14.50 -2.27
N LEU A 209 -5.57 14.52 -1.51
CA LEU A 209 -6.54 13.44 -1.40
C LEU A 209 -7.75 13.78 -2.27
N ILE A 210 -8.03 12.91 -3.21
CA ILE A 210 -9.12 13.03 -4.18
C ILE A 210 -10.10 11.90 -3.92
N THR A 211 -11.38 12.21 -3.79
CA THR A 211 -12.45 11.23 -3.58
C THR A 211 -13.33 11.17 -4.80
N LEU A 212 -13.49 9.97 -5.35
CA LEU A 212 -14.40 9.69 -6.45
C LEU A 212 -15.60 8.86 -5.95
N ASP A 213 -16.73 9.03 -6.60
CA ASP A 213 -17.88 8.15 -6.45
C ASP A 213 -17.58 6.78 -7.07
N GLY A 214 -17.71 5.69 -6.31
CA GLY A 214 -17.41 4.34 -6.78
C GLY A 214 -18.30 3.86 -7.92
N LYS A 215 -19.58 4.33 -7.97
CA LYS A 215 -20.53 3.92 -9.01
C LYS A 215 -20.33 4.61 -10.34
N THR A 216 -19.97 5.90 -10.29
CA THR A 216 -19.92 6.77 -11.47
C THR A 216 -18.51 7.20 -11.85
N SER A 217 -17.55 7.04 -10.94
CA SER A 217 -16.18 7.56 -11.02
C SER A 217 -16.13 9.10 -11.12
N GLN A 218 -17.20 9.79 -10.75
CA GLN A 218 -17.24 11.24 -10.73
C GLN A 218 -16.45 11.79 -9.54
N LEU A 219 -15.81 12.93 -9.73
CA LEU A 219 -15.12 13.66 -8.67
C LEU A 219 -16.12 14.16 -7.62
N LEU A 220 -15.94 13.75 -6.37
CA LEU A 220 -16.74 14.22 -5.22
C LEU A 220 -16.01 15.28 -4.42
N ASN A 221 -14.72 15.06 -4.16
CA ASN A 221 -13.92 15.96 -3.35
C ASN A 221 -12.45 15.96 -3.82
N ARG A 222 -11.74 17.08 -3.58
CA ARG A 222 -10.31 17.23 -3.85
C ARG A 222 -9.71 18.19 -2.84
N VAL A 223 -8.78 17.73 -2.02
CA VAL A 223 -8.24 18.48 -0.90
C VAL A 223 -6.72 18.36 -0.85
N LYS A 224 -6.01 19.47 -0.68
CA LYS A 224 -4.62 19.47 -0.21
C LYS A 224 -4.60 19.02 1.23
N VAL A 225 -3.92 17.89 1.51
CA VAL A 225 -3.89 17.30 2.85
C VAL A 225 -3.14 18.19 3.84
N ASP A 226 -2.02 18.74 3.40
CA ASP A 226 -1.22 19.68 4.18
C ASP A 226 -0.79 20.86 3.31
N PRO A 227 -1.59 21.93 3.23
CA PRO A 227 -1.27 23.08 2.39
C PRO A 227 -0.08 23.90 2.89
N ALA A 228 0.38 23.71 4.14
CA ALA A 228 1.54 24.40 4.69
C ALA A 228 2.87 23.79 4.21
N ASP A 229 2.87 22.53 3.78
CA ASP A 229 4.03 21.84 3.22
C ASP A 229 3.80 21.51 1.74
N PRO A 230 4.44 22.22 0.79
CA PRO A 230 4.24 22.00 -0.64
C PRO A 230 5.03 20.81 -1.20
N GLU A 231 5.92 20.20 -0.43
CA GLU A 231 6.89 19.21 -0.93
C GLU A 231 6.38 17.77 -0.93
N HIS A 232 5.11 17.52 -0.60
CA HIS A 232 4.52 16.19 -0.60
C HIS A 232 4.55 15.52 -1.97
N TYR A 233 4.88 14.21 -1.95
CA TYR A 233 4.67 13.31 -3.08
C TYR A 233 4.07 11.99 -2.57
N PHE A 234 2.74 11.92 -2.59
CA PHE A 234 2.02 10.75 -2.09
C PHE A 234 2.12 9.58 -3.06
N LEU A 235 2.50 8.41 -2.54
CA LEU A 235 2.64 7.19 -3.36
C LEU A 235 1.50 6.21 -3.17
N ASN A 236 1.05 6.01 -1.95
CA ASN A 236 0.06 5.00 -1.62
C ASN A 236 -0.84 5.44 -0.47
N ILE A 237 -2.02 4.84 -0.39
CA ILE A 237 -2.98 5.03 0.70
C ILE A 237 -3.56 3.69 1.13
N ALA A 238 -3.70 3.48 2.45
CA ALA A 238 -4.45 2.36 3.03
C ALA A 238 -5.62 2.90 3.85
N LEU A 239 -6.75 2.20 3.84
CA LEU A 239 -7.98 2.64 4.48
C LEU A 239 -8.28 1.86 5.75
N ASN A 240 -8.62 2.56 6.82
CA ASN A 240 -9.36 2.05 7.96
C ASN A 240 -10.77 2.67 7.92
N THR A 241 -11.64 2.07 7.11
CA THR A 241 -13.00 2.59 6.86
C THR A 241 -13.85 2.54 8.11
N ALA A 242 -13.64 1.57 9.00
CA ALA A 242 -14.35 1.47 10.27
C ALA A 242 -14.12 2.69 11.18
N ARG A 243 -12.95 3.34 11.08
CA ARG A 243 -12.61 4.57 11.80
C ARG A 243 -12.72 5.82 10.93
N GLY A 244 -13.02 5.68 9.66
CA GLY A 244 -13.08 6.78 8.70
C GLY A 244 -11.72 7.46 8.46
N VAL A 245 -10.60 6.73 8.58
CA VAL A 245 -9.25 7.29 8.39
C VAL A 245 -8.47 6.59 7.29
N GLY A 246 -7.58 7.35 6.64
CA GLY A 246 -6.61 6.86 5.68
C GLY A 246 -5.19 7.07 6.18
N TYR A 247 -4.30 6.15 5.83
CA TYR A 247 -2.86 6.23 6.07
C TYR A 247 -2.17 6.46 4.73
N ILE A 248 -1.41 7.55 4.60
CA ILE A 248 -0.77 7.94 3.34
C ILE A 248 0.74 7.78 3.46
N ALA A 249 1.32 7.05 2.51
CA ALA A 249 2.76 6.93 2.32
C ALA A 249 3.28 8.09 1.45
N ASP A 250 4.29 8.78 1.95
CA ASP A 250 4.91 9.94 1.29
C ASP A 250 6.42 9.71 1.11
N THR A 251 6.91 9.92 -0.11
CA THR A 251 8.35 9.75 -0.39
C THR A 251 9.20 10.95 -0.04
N ASN A 252 8.61 12.10 0.16
CA ASN A 252 9.33 13.36 0.38
C ASN A 252 9.39 13.76 1.84
N THR A 253 8.46 13.28 2.67
CA THR A 253 8.45 13.59 4.10
C THR A 253 8.85 12.38 4.96
N LYS A 254 9.24 12.63 6.20
CA LYS A 254 9.66 11.60 7.16
C LYS A 254 8.54 11.25 8.12
N ASP A 255 7.36 11.00 7.58
CA ASP A 255 6.19 10.59 8.33
C ASP A 255 5.21 9.79 7.45
N VAL A 256 4.31 9.08 8.10
CA VAL A 256 3.07 8.59 7.52
C VAL A 256 1.97 9.54 7.95
N LEU A 257 1.20 10.05 6.99
CA LEU A 257 0.09 10.95 7.28
C LEU A 257 -1.18 10.15 7.60
N VAL A 258 -1.85 10.52 8.67
CA VAL A 258 -3.17 9.98 9.03
C VAL A 258 -4.21 11.04 8.76
N VAL A 259 -5.14 10.74 7.87
CA VAL A 259 -6.14 11.71 7.37
C VAL A 259 -7.56 11.23 7.64
N GLN A 260 -8.48 12.18 7.87
CA GLN A 260 -9.91 11.91 7.87
C GLN A 260 -10.37 11.72 6.42
N LEU A 261 -11.00 10.59 6.10
CA LEU A 261 -11.38 10.26 4.72
C LEU A 261 -12.42 11.20 4.13
N ASP A 262 -13.44 11.59 4.91
CA ASP A 262 -14.54 12.43 4.41
C ASP A 262 -14.10 13.86 4.05
N SER A 263 -13.19 14.42 4.85
CA SER A 263 -12.79 15.82 4.73
C SER A 263 -11.41 16.04 4.15
N GLY A 264 -10.57 15.00 4.10
CA GLY A 264 -9.15 15.11 3.76
C GLY A 264 -8.30 15.79 4.84
N LYS A 265 -8.87 16.06 6.02
CA LYS A 265 -8.16 16.75 7.11
C LYS A 265 -7.03 15.87 7.65
N LEU A 266 -5.84 16.45 7.74
CA LEU A 266 -4.70 15.84 8.43
C LEU A 266 -5.00 15.74 9.94
N LEU A 267 -4.96 14.52 10.48
CA LEU A 267 -5.21 14.22 11.90
C LEU A 267 -3.92 14.04 12.68
N HIS A 268 -2.99 13.24 12.11
CA HIS A 268 -1.71 12.90 12.75
C HIS A 268 -0.60 12.78 11.72
N ARG A 269 0.64 12.99 12.19
CA ARG A 269 1.87 12.60 11.51
C ARG A 269 2.56 11.54 12.36
N VAL A 270 2.78 10.37 11.80
CA VAL A 270 3.51 9.29 12.48
C VAL A 270 4.95 9.34 12.02
N PRO A 271 5.91 9.73 12.88
CA PRO A 271 7.31 9.85 12.48
C PRO A 271 7.86 8.50 12.00
N THR A 272 8.29 8.45 10.75
CA THR A 272 8.92 7.30 10.08
C THR A 272 9.88 7.84 9.03
N PRO A 273 10.78 7.02 8.46
CA PRO A 273 11.48 7.42 7.23
C PRO A 273 10.51 7.63 6.06
N ASN A 274 11.02 8.21 4.95
CA ASN A 274 10.27 8.34 3.70
C ASN A 274 9.66 7.01 3.28
N SER A 275 8.38 7.00 2.90
CA SER A 275 7.61 5.78 2.71
C SER A 275 7.18 5.55 1.26
N VAL A 276 7.00 4.26 0.88
CA VAL A 276 6.65 3.84 -0.49
C VAL A 276 5.31 3.14 -0.51
N ALA A 277 5.16 2.04 0.21
CA ALA A 277 3.91 1.31 0.31
C ALA A 277 3.37 1.38 1.74
N VAL A 278 2.05 1.37 1.85
CA VAL A 278 1.32 1.30 3.12
C VAL A 278 0.18 0.30 3.00
N LEU A 279 -0.02 -0.52 4.04
CA LEU A 279 -1.07 -1.52 4.10
C LEU A 279 -1.65 -1.58 5.52
N TYR A 280 -2.97 -1.57 5.64
CA TYR A 280 -3.67 -1.72 6.91
C TYR A 280 -4.16 -3.15 7.12
N ASN A 281 -3.93 -3.68 8.32
CA ASN A 281 -4.42 -4.98 8.78
C ASN A 281 -5.52 -4.78 9.82
N PRO A 282 -6.79 -4.96 9.46
CA PRO A 282 -7.91 -4.75 10.38
C PRO A 282 -7.98 -5.76 11.52
N ALA A 283 -7.49 -6.99 11.32
CA ALA A 283 -7.51 -8.02 12.35
C ALA A 283 -6.54 -7.75 13.50
N ARG A 284 -5.49 -6.97 13.25
CA ARG A 284 -4.45 -6.65 14.22
C ARG A 284 -4.41 -5.17 14.63
N GLU A 285 -5.24 -4.33 14.00
CA GLU A 285 -5.17 -2.86 14.15
C GLU A 285 -3.74 -2.35 13.92
N GLU A 286 -3.09 -2.83 12.84
CA GLU A 286 -1.71 -2.48 12.51
C GLU A 286 -1.60 -1.91 11.09
N VAL A 287 -0.68 -0.95 10.91
CA VAL A 287 -0.32 -0.41 9.60
C VAL A 287 1.12 -0.78 9.30
N TYR A 288 1.36 -1.38 8.16
CA TYR A 288 2.69 -1.76 7.68
C TYR A 288 3.13 -0.77 6.61
N VAL A 289 4.38 -0.32 6.71
CA VAL A 289 4.91 0.73 5.84
C VAL A 289 6.33 0.38 5.40
N THR A 290 6.59 0.42 4.09
CA THR A 290 7.93 0.15 3.54
C THR A 290 8.75 1.43 3.38
N HIS A 291 10.04 1.34 3.70
CA HIS A 291 11.01 2.43 3.59
C HIS A 291 12.24 1.96 2.81
N ARG A 292 12.28 2.27 1.51
CA ARG A 292 13.33 1.77 0.59
C ARG A 292 14.72 2.18 1.03
N ASN A 293 14.94 3.48 1.24
CA ASN A 293 16.25 4.03 1.53
C ASN A 293 16.79 3.59 2.88
N ASP A 294 15.91 3.40 3.86
CA ASP A 294 16.25 2.99 5.22
C ASP A 294 16.26 1.47 5.40
N ARG A 295 15.89 0.72 4.35
CA ARG A 295 15.87 -0.75 4.33
C ARG A 295 15.13 -1.31 5.52
N GLN A 296 13.90 -0.87 5.71
CA GLN A 296 13.06 -1.32 6.81
C GLN A 296 11.57 -1.30 6.48
N ILE A 297 10.81 -2.06 7.27
CA ILE A 297 9.36 -2.02 7.32
C ILE A 297 8.98 -1.56 8.72
N SER A 298 8.16 -0.52 8.82
CA SER A 298 7.58 -0.07 10.08
C SER A 298 6.24 -0.75 10.33
N VAL A 299 6.00 -1.17 11.57
CA VAL A 299 4.70 -1.64 12.06
C VAL A 299 4.18 -0.56 13.03
N ILE A 300 3.08 0.07 12.65
CA ILE A 300 2.44 1.15 13.40
C ILE A 300 1.17 0.59 14.05
N ASP A 301 0.96 0.87 15.31
CA ASP A 301 -0.31 0.62 15.99
C ASP A 301 -1.34 1.65 15.53
N ALA A 302 -2.40 1.17 14.87
CA ALA A 302 -3.42 2.01 14.26
C ALA A 302 -4.34 2.70 15.28
N THR A 303 -4.36 2.22 16.52
CA THR A 303 -5.16 2.82 17.60
C THR A 303 -4.46 4.03 18.21
N SER A 304 -3.16 3.88 18.50
CA SER A 304 -2.35 4.93 19.13
C SER A 304 -1.60 5.81 18.13
N ASN A 305 -1.53 5.42 16.86
CA ASN A 305 -0.71 6.05 15.82
C ASN A 305 0.78 6.14 16.22
N ARG A 306 1.31 5.08 16.82
CA ARG A 306 2.71 5.01 17.26
C ARG A 306 3.43 3.83 16.63
N LEU A 307 4.72 3.99 16.40
CA LEU A 307 5.59 2.90 15.97
C LEU A 307 5.61 1.79 17.03
N LYS A 308 5.24 0.57 16.62
CA LYS A 308 5.18 -0.63 17.46
C LYS A 308 6.40 -1.52 17.26
N HIS A 309 6.77 -1.76 16.00
CA HIS A 309 7.91 -2.61 15.62
C HIS A 309 8.61 -2.05 14.39
N THR A 310 9.85 -2.48 14.20
CA THR A 310 10.63 -2.25 12.98
C THR A 310 11.22 -3.58 12.51
N ILE A 311 11.11 -3.86 11.21
CA ILE A 311 11.75 -5.02 10.57
C ILE A 311 12.83 -4.49 9.65
N LYS A 312 14.10 -4.79 9.95
CA LYS A 312 15.25 -4.42 9.12
C LYS A 312 15.44 -5.44 8.00
N THR A 313 15.64 -4.94 6.77
CA THR A 313 15.90 -5.73 5.58
C THR A 313 17.32 -5.45 5.06
N THR A 314 17.92 -6.38 4.32
CA THR A 314 19.25 -6.17 3.72
C THR A 314 19.19 -5.33 2.45
N ALA A 315 18.01 -5.24 1.83
CA ALA A 315 17.77 -4.46 0.62
C ALA A 315 16.48 -3.63 0.75
N MET A 316 15.98 -3.06 -0.34
CA MET A 316 14.91 -2.07 -0.35
C MET A 316 13.52 -2.73 -0.36
N PRO A 317 12.75 -2.74 0.75
CA PRO A 317 11.37 -3.22 0.75
C PRO A 317 10.51 -2.29 -0.10
N ASN A 318 9.60 -2.87 -0.89
CA ASN A 318 8.85 -2.14 -1.90
C ASN A 318 7.33 -2.26 -1.73
N SER A 319 6.74 -3.39 -2.08
CA SER A 319 5.30 -3.64 -2.03
C SER A 319 4.96 -4.61 -0.90
N LEU A 320 3.71 -4.61 -0.48
CA LEU A 320 3.17 -5.42 0.61
C LEU A 320 1.92 -6.16 0.14
N ALA A 321 1.76 -7.40 0.60
CA ALA A 321 0.52 -8.16 0.48
C ALA A 321 0.23 -8.88 1.79
N LEU A 322 -1.05 -9.10 2.11
CA LEU A 322 -1.49 -9.74 3.35
C LEU A 322 -2.20 -11.05 3.02
N SER A 323 -1.94 -12.11 3.80
CA SER A 323 -2.73 -13.34 3.72
C SER A 323 -4.19 -13.09 4.13
N ALA A 324 -5.13 -13.90 3.64
CA ALA A 324 -6.56 -13.70 3.94
C ALA A 324 -6.91 -13.83 5.43
N ASP A 325 -6.13 -14.62 6.19
CA ASP A 325 -6.28 -14.76 7.64
C ASP A 325 -5.57 -13.64 8.42
N ALA A 326 -4.96 -12.70 7.70
CA ALA A 326 -4.22 -11.57 8.24
C ALA A 326 -3.05 -11.94 9.19
N SER A 327 -2.58 -13.20 9.16
CA SER A 327 -1.49 -13.70 10.01
C SER A 327 -0.10 -13.57 9.37
N THR A 328 -0.05 -13.40 8.04
CA THR A 328 1.21 -13.33 7.28
C THR A 328 1.25 -12.09 6.41
N LEU A 329 2.34 -11.34 6.52
CA LEU A 329 2.66 -10.22 5.63
C LEU A 329 3.75 -10.66 4.65
N TYR A 330 3.52 -10.42 3.36
CA TYR A 330 4.52 -10.60 2.31
C TYR A 330 5.05 -9.23 1.89
N ALA A 331 6.36 -9.14 1.67
CA ALA A 331 7.00 -7.95 1.15
C ALA A 331 7.91 -8.29 -0.03
N SER A 332 7.79 -7.57 -1.13
CA SER A 332 8.82 -7.59 -2.17
C SER A 332 10.00 -6.74 -1.72
N VAL A 333 11.21 -7.25 -1.90
CA VAL A 333 12.44 -6.57 -1.49
C VAL A 333 13.38 -6.51 -2.69
N LYS A 334 13.73 -5.29 -3.07
CA LYS A 334 14.51 -5.00 -4.29
C LYS A 334 15.98 -4.76 -3.96
N GLN A 335 16.82 -5.35 -4.77
CA GLN A 335 18.23 -4.97 -4.83
C GLN A 335 18.41 -3.68 -5.65
N GLY A 336 19.55 -3.03 -5.56
CA GLY A 336 19.85 -1.91 -6.44
C GLY A 336 19.97 -2.37 -7.89
N GLU A 337 19.69 -1.50 -8.86
CA GLU A 337 19.71 -1.82 -10.31
C GLU A 337 21.03 -2.45 -10.81
N LYS A 338 22.13 -2.15 -10.13
CA LYS A 338 23.47 -2.69 -10.45
C LYS A 338 23.90 -3.86 -9.56
N ALA A 339 22.99 -4.35 -8.70
CA ALA A 339 23.32 -5.45 -7.80
C ALA A 339 23.38 -6.78 -8.57
N ASN A 340 24.36 -7.61 -8.26
CA ASN A 340 24.43 -8.98 -8.80
C ASN A 340 23.48 -9.95 -8.07
N GLN A 341 22.79 -9.48 -7.02
CA GLN A 341 21.88 -10.28 -6.21
C GLN A 341 20.46 -10.14 -6.74
N ALA A 342 19.69 -11.22 -6.68
CA ALA A 342 18.30 -11.25 -7.05
C ALA A 342 17.44 -10.47 -6.02
N ASP A 343 16.40 -9.81 -6.49
CA ASP A 343 15.30 -9.37 -5.65
C ASP A 343 14.61 -10.59 -5.04
N TYR A 344 13.93 -10.41 -3.91
CA TYR A 344 13.30 -11.52 -3.21
C TYR A 344 11.95 -11.13 -2.61
N VAL A 345 11.17 -12.14 -2.25
CA VAL A 345 9.99 -12.00 -1.40
C VAL A 345 10.35 -12.41 0.02
N LEU A 346 9.95 -11.59 0.99
CA LEU A 346 10.04 -11.87 2.42
C LEU A 346 8.66 -12.23 2.95
N LYS A 347 8.54 -13.38 3.61
CA LYS A 347 7.34 -13.85 4.31
C LYS A 347 7.49 -13.60 5.80
N ILE A 348 6.69 -12.72 6.35
CA ILE A 348 6.74 -12.24 7.72
C ILE A 348 5.58 -12.86 8.49
N ASP A 349 5.88 -13.71 9.46
CA ASP A 349 4.91 -14.28 10.39
C ASP A 349 4.56 -13.23 11.46
N LEU A 350 3.36 -12.68 11.36
CA LEU A 350 2.87 -11.63 12.26
C LEU A 350 2.53 -12.15 13.66
N THR A 351 2.43 -13.47 13.87
CA THR A 351 2.21 -14.05 15.20
C THR A 351 3.42 -13.90 16.12
N LYS A 352 4.58 -13.54 15.58
CA LYS A 352 5.82 -13.28 16.34
C LYS A 352 5.86 -11.89 17.00
N PHE A 353 4.86 -11.05 16.75
CA PHE A 353 4.78 -9.66 17.26
C PHE A 353 3.94 -9.53 18.52
#